data_2578cff613ecba155b5e222b003dafe9
#
_entry.id   2578cff613ecba155b5e222b003dafe9
#
_cell.length_a   1.000
_cell.length_b   1.000
_cell.length_c   1.000
_cell.angle_alpha   90.00
_cell.angle_beta   90.00
_cell.angle_gamma   90.00
#
_symmetry.space_group_name_H-M   'P 1'
#
loop_
_entity.id
_entity.type
_entity.pdbx_description
1 polymer ?
#
loop_
_entity_poly.entity_id
_entity_poly.type
_entity_poly.pdbx_seq_one_letter_code
_entity_poly.pdbx_strand_id
1 'polypeptide(L)' 'MNNKLKVLRAMRNWSQAELADRLDVSRQAVNAIETGKYDPSLPLAFKLARLFEMRIEEIFDDGEGHDDEK' A
#
# COMPACT_ATOMS: atom_id res chain seq x y z
N MET A 1 -6.68 -7.65 -1.04
CA MET A 1 -5.34 -7.91 -0.47
C MET A 1 -5.13 -7.06 0.77
N ASN A 2 -4.70 -7.69 1.85
CA ASN A 2 -4.43 -6.97 3.08
C ASN A 2 -3.14 -6.17 2.95
N ASN A 3 -3.08 -5.04 3.65
CA ASN A 3 -1.89 -4.21 3.56
C ASN A 3 -1.78 -3.30 4.79
N LYS A 4 -0.61 -2.71 4.95
CA LYS A 4 -0.31 -1.80 6.06
C LYS A 4 -0.35 -0.35 5.63
N LEU A 5 -0.94 -0.06 4.50
CA LEU A 5 -0.87 1.27 3.90
C LEU A 5 -1.45 2.35 4.80
N LYS A 6 -2.60 2.06 5.41
CA LYS A 6 -3.24 3.01 6.32
C LYS A 6 -2.35 3.33 7.51
N VAL A 7 -1.70 2.32 8.09
CA VAL A 7 -0.80 2.50 9.22
C VAL A 7 0.43 3.31 8.80
N LEU A 8 1.02 2.96 7.66
CA LEU A 8 2.20 3.65 7.17
C LEU A 8 1.90 5.11 6.88
N ARG A 9 0.74 5.37 6.29
CA ARG A 9 0.29 6.72 6.02
C ARG A 9 0.13 7.51 7.32
N ALA A 10 -0.52 6.90 8.31
CA ALA A 10 -0.75 7.54 9.60
C ALA A 10 0.57 7.86 10.30
N MET A 11 1.55 6.99 10.19
CA MET A 11 2.87 7.21 10.79
C MET A 11 3.57 8.44 10.20
N ARG A 12 3.23 8.80 8.96
CA ARG A 12 3.77 9.98 8.29
C ARG A 12 2.85 11.19 8.44
N ASN A 13 1.73 11.04 9.13
CA ASN A 13 0.71 12.09 9.28
C ASN A 13 0.15 12.55 7.94
N TRP A 14 0.05 11.64 6.98
CA TRP A 14 -0.51 11.94 5.66
C TRP A 14 -1.98 11.57 5.61
N SER A 15 -2.80 12.47 5.03
CA SER A 15 -4.17 12.13 4.67
C SER A 15 -4.17 11.22 3.45
N GLN A 16 -5.32 10.61 3.16
CA GLN A 16 -5.46 9.83 1.92
C GLN A 16 -5.19 10.70 0.69
N ALA A 17 -5.68 11.94 0.74
CA ALA A 17 -5.47 12.87 -0.37
C ALA A 17 -3.97 13.16 -0.55
N GLU A 18 -3.24 13.32 0.53
CA GLU A 18 -1.82 13.59 0.46
C GLU A 18 -1.06 12.40 -0.11
N LEU A 19 -1.39 11.20 0.34
CA LEU A 19 -0.77 10.00 -0.20
C LEU A 19 -1.08 9.85 -1.69
N ALA A 20 -2.34 10.10 -2.07
CA ALA A 20 -2.76 10.03 -3.47
C ALA A 20 -1.93 10.98 -4.33
N ASP A 21 -1.72 12.18 -3.82
CA ASP A 21 -0.95 13.20 -4.52
C ASP A 21 0.50 12.74 -4.73
N ARG A 22 1.09 12.13 -3.71
CA ARG A 22 2.47 11.63 -3.80
C ARG A 22 2.61 10.45 -4.75
N LEU A 23 1.53 9.69 -4.92
CA LEU A 23 1.52 8.54 -5.83
C LEU A 23 1.01 8.89 -7.23
N ASP A 24 0.52 10.11 -7.41
CA ASP A 24 -0.08 10.56 -8.66
C ASP A 24 -1.28 9.70 -9.05
N VAL A 25 -2.14 9.42 -8.08
CA VAL A 25 -3.38 8.68 -8.29
C VAL A 25 -4.53 9.42 -7.58
N SER A 26 -5.76 8.96 -7.77
CA SER A 26 -6.90 9.58 -7.10
C SER A 26 -6.97 9.13 -5.63
N ARG A 27 -7.64 9.94 -4.82
CA ARG A 27 -7.88 9.58 -3.43
C ARG A 27 -8.73 8.32 -3.34
N GLN A 28 -9.70 8.16 -4.27
CA GLN A 28 -10.52 6.97 -4.32
C GLN A 28 -9.68 5.71 -4.54
N ALA A 29 -8.62 5.81 -5.35
CA ALA A 29 -7.73 4.69 -5.58
C ALA A 29 -7.00 4.32 -4.28
N VAL A 30 -6.52 5.30 -3.53
CA VAL A 30 -5.87 5.04 -2.25
C VAL A 30 -6.84 4.36 -1.30
N ASN A 31 -8.06 4.88 -1.19
CA ASN A 31 -9.05 4.29 -0.31
C ASN A 31 -9.37 2.85 -0.70
N ALA A 32 -9.51 2.57 -1.99
CA ALA A 32 -9.81 1.23 -2.48
C ALA A 32 -8.68 0.26 -2.16
N ILE A 33 -7.44 0.71 -2.26
CA ILE A 33 -6.29 -0.12 -1.90
C ILE A 33 -6.27 -0.38 -0.40
N GLU A 34 -6.46 0.66 0.41
CA GLU A 34 -6.42 0.53 1.87
C GLU A 34 -7.49 -0.41 2.40
N THR A 35 -8.66 -0.42 1.76
CA THR A 35 -9.76 -1.29 2.19
C THR A 35 -9.69 -2.70 1.60
N GLY A 36 -8.69 -2.96 0.76
CA GLY A 36 -8.52 -4.27 0.16
C GLY A 36 -9.42 -4.56 -1.02
N LYS A 37 -10.16 -3.56 -1.50
CA LYS A 37 -11.09 -3.73 -2.62
C LYS A 37 -10.38 -3.71 -3.96
N TYR A 38 -9.17 -3.22 -4.02
CA TYR A 38 -8.43 -3.03 -5.25
C TYR A 38 -6.96 -3.29 -4.98
N ASP A 39 -6.36 -4.11 -5.80
CA ASP A 39 -4.93 -4.39 -5.70
C ASP A 39 -4.18 -3.43 -6.62
N PRO A 40 -3.09 -2.82 -6.16
CA PRO A 40 -2.37 -1.88 -7.01
C PRO A 40 -1.70 -2.60 -8.17
N SER A 41 -1.54 -1.88 -9.28
CA SER A 41 -0.72 -2.37 -10.38
C SER A 41 0.72 -2.55 -9.89
N LEU A 42 1.50 -3.34 -10.62
CA LEU A 42 2.89 -3.55 -10.24
C LEU A 42 3.68 -2.23 -10.23
N PRO A 43 3.54 -1.36 -11.24
CA PRO A 43 4.23 -0.05 -11.16
C PRO A 43 3.84 0.76 -9.92
N LEU A 44 2.56 0.74 -9.54
CA LEU A 44 2.12 1.46 -8.36
C LEU A 44 2.66 0.81 -7.09
N ALA A 45 2.72 -0.51 -7.04
CA ALA A 45 3.29 -1.21 -5.89
C ALA A 45 4.76 -0.85 -5.69
N PHE A 46 5.53 -0.77 -6.78
CA PHE A 46 6.92 -0.33 -6.71
C PHE A 46 7.04 1.11 -6.24
N LYS A 47 6.12 1.97 -6.69
CA LYS A 47 6.11 3.36 -6.27
C LYS A 47 5.87 3.47 -4.77
N LEU A 48 4.93 2.68 -4.25
CA LEU A 48 4.66 2.62 -2.82
C LEU A 48 5.88 2.12 -2.04
N ALA A 49 6.53 1.09 -2.53
CA ALA A 49 7.71 0.53 -1.89
C ALA A 49 8.81 1.59 -1.78
N ARG A 50 9.04 2.33 -2.86
CA ARG A 50 10.05 3.38 -2.85
C ARG A 50 9.67 4.54 -1.93
N LEU A 51 8.39 4.90 -1.93
CA LEU A 51 7.91 6.02 -1.11
C LEU A 51 8.09 5.74 0.38
N PHE A 52 7.80 4.53 0.80
CA PHE A 52 7.91 4.14 2.20
C PHE A 52 9.24 3.48 2.54
N GLU A 53 10.11 3.29 1.55
CA GLU A 53 11.42 2.66 1.73
C GLU A 53 11.28 1.27 2.35
N MET A 54 10.33 0.51 1.81
CA MET A 54 10.02 -0.84 2.25
C MET A 54 9.87 -1.74 1.04
N ARG A 55 10.03 -3.04 1.27
CA ARG A 55 9.76 -3.99 0.20
C ARG A 55 8.25 -4.16 0.04
N ILE A 56 7.83 -4.55 -1.16
CA ILE A 56 6.40 -4.74 -1.46
C ILE A 56 5.80 -5.74 -0.46
N GLU A 57 6.48 -6.84 -0.19
CA GLU A 57 5.94 -7.87 0.70
C GLU A 57 5.91 -7.42 2.16
N GLU A 58 6.55 -6.31 2.49
CA GLU A 58 6.44 -5.73 3.82
C GLU A 58 5.21 -4.83 3.94
N ILE A 59 4.69 -4.37 2.81
CA ILE A 59 3.52 -3.48 2.77
C ILE A 59 2.26 -4.31 2.54
N PHE A 60 2.32 -5.28 1.64
CA PHE A 60 1.16 -6.05 1.19
C PHE A 60 1.26 -7.49 1.65
N ASP A 61 0.11 -8.04 2.03
CA ASP A 61 -0.04 -9.44 2.41
C ASP A 61 -1.05 -10.06 1.45
N ASP A 62 -0.61 -11.07 0.71
CA ASP A 62 -1.46 -11.71 -0.28
C ASP A 62 -2.43 -12.71 0.33
N GLY A 63 -2.39 -12.89 1.65
CA GLY A 63 -3.30 -13.81 2.32
C GLY A 63 -2.80 -15.24 2.39
N GLU A 64 -1.64 -15.54 1.79
CA GLU A 64 -1.06 -16.88 1.87
C GLU A 64 -0.30 -17.05 3.17
N GLY A 65 -0.23 -18.25 3.66
CA GLY A 65 0.57 -18.55 4.84
C GLY A 65 2.04 -18.36 4.50
N HIS A 66 2.76 -17.92 5.43
CA HIS A 66 4.13 -17.63 5.14
C HIS A 66 5.07 -18.57 5.82
N ASP A 67 5.09 -18.96 5.93
CA ASP A 67 5.78 -19.43 6.45
C ASP A 67 6.49 -20.27 5.98
N ASP A 68 6.00 -20.01 5.77
CA ASP A 68 6.44 -20.63 5.62
C ASP A 68 7.21 -21.30 5.36
N GLU A 69 7.05 -21.54 5.27
CA GLU A 69 7.51 -22.10 5.11
C GLU A 69 8.15 -22.56 4.71
N LYS A 70 8.01 -22.66 4.50
CA LYS A 70 8.37 -23.07 4.15
C LYS A 70 9.03 -23.20 4.23
#